data_348dd20e1a659d29fedec8426d3738e5
#
_entry.id   348dd20e1a659d29fedec8426d3738e5
#
_cell.length_a   1.000
_cell.length_b   1.000
_cell.length_c   1.000
_cell.angle_alpha   90.00
_cell.angle_beta   90.00
_cell.angle_gamma   90.00
#
_symmetry.space_group_name_H-M   'P 1'
#
loop_
_entity.id
_entity.type
_entity.pdbx_description
1 polymer ?
#
loop_
_entity_poly.entity_id
_entity_poly.type
_entity_poly.pdbx_seq_one_letter_code
_entity_poly.pdbx_strand_id
1 'polypeptide(L)'
;MATFKHISSKNANYGDAEKYLTFAHDEFTMKPTLDANGRLVPREDYRISTLNCGEEDFAVACMRSNLRYGKNQKREDVKSHHYIISFDPRDGPDNGLTVDKAQELGERFCREQFPSHQAIVCTHPDGHNQSGNIHVHIVINSLRIENVPLLPYMDRPADTKAGCKHRCTDAAMEYFKSEAMGLCHEAGLHQIDLLNGSANRVMRIIFVPSWSKSSGYPAKPRSVDIRSGWQRLKSGWESLTVCLSAFMRTMWRGASQMKSSL
;
A
#
# COMPACT_ATOMS: atom_id res chain seq x y z
N MET A 1 -14.38 2.15 -1.89
CA MET A 1 -13.60 1.89 -0.65
C MET A 1 -12.17 1.58 -1.07
N ALA A 2 -11.19 2.39 -0.69
CA ALA A 2 -9.80 2.09 -1.01
C ALA A 2 -9.38 0.80 -0.31
N THR A 3 -8.57 0.02 -0.97
CA THR A 3 -8.04 -1.23 -0.44
C THR A 3 -6.57 -1.39 -0.82
N PHE A 4 -5.85 -2.14 -0.01
CA PHE A 4 -4.50 -2.60 -0.32
C PHE A 4 -4.48 -4.13 -0.24
N LYS A 5 -4.17 -4.78 -1.35
CA LYS A 5 -4.18 -6.25 -1.45
C LYS A 5 -2.81 -6.76 -1.90
N HIS A 6 -2.48 -7.97 -1.48
CA HIS A 6 -1.29 -8.69 -1.92
C HIS A 6 -1.64 -10.11 -2.33
N ILE A 7 -1.07 -10.56 -3.44
CA ILE A 7 -1.22 -11.91 -3.98
C ILE A 7 0.19 -12.40 -4.37
N SER A 8 0.58 -13.57 -3.89
CA SER A 8 1.80 -14.24 -4.34
C SER A 8 1.48 -15.22 -5.47
N SER A 9 2.33 -15.25 -6.51
CA SER A 9 2.13 -16.14 -7.65
C SER A 9 3.30 -17.10 -7.82
N LYS A 10 2.97 -18.36 -8.11
CA LYS A 10 3.91 -19.42 -8.49
C LYS A 10 3.94 -19.63 -10.01
N ASN A 11 3.20 -18.87 -10.78
CA ASN A 11 3.16 -18.97 -12.23
C ASN A 11 4.54 -18.67 -12.81
N ALA A 12 5.05 -19.59 -13.63
CA ALA A 12 6.33 -19.43 -14.29
C ALA A 12 6.25 -18.53 -15.54
N ASN A 13 5.07 -18.33 -16.07
CA ASN A 13 4.83 -17.47 -17.22
C ASN A 13 4.55 -16.02 -16.73
N TYR A 14 5.56 -15.19 -16.72
CA TYR A 14 5.44 -13.78 -16.34
C TYR A 14 4.59 -12.97 -17.33
N GLY A 15 4.50 -13.40 -18.60
CA GLY A 15 3.65 -12.78 -19.61
C GLY A 15 2.15 -12.90 -19.31
N ASP A 16 1.74 -13.87 -18.47
CA ASP A 16 0.34 -13.97 -18.05
C ASP A 16 -0.08 -12.80 -17.13
N ALA A 17 0.87 -12.23 -16.39
CA ALA A 17 0.60 -11.02 -15.61
C ALA A 17 0.29 -9.83 -16.52
N GLU A 18 1.07 -9.62 -17.57
CA GLU A 18 0.83 -8.56 -18.55
C GLU A 18 -0.49 -8.76 -19.30
N LYS A 19 -0.77 -10.00 -19.75
CA LYS A 19 -2.06 -10.33 -20.37
C LYS A 19 -3.24 -10.03 -19.44
N TYR A 20 -3.13 -10.37 -18.15
CA TYR A 20 -4.15 -10.05 -17.17
C TYR A 20 -4.38 -8.54 -17.04
N LEU A 21 -3.33 -7.75 -17.15
CA LEU A 21 -3.39 -6.30 -17.01
C LEU A 21 -3.90 -5.60 -18.27
N THR A 22 -3.65 -6.14 -19.46
CA THR A 22 -3.91 -5.46 -20.74
C THR A 22 -5.17 -5.94 -21.46
N PHE A 23 -5.68 -7.12 -21.12
CA PHE A 23 -6.90 -7.66 -21.72
C PHE A 23 -8.06 -7.68 -20.74
N ALA A 24 -9.27 -7.59 -21.29
CA ALA A 24 -10.50 -7.64 -20.51
C ALA A 24 -10.74 -9.04 -19.93
N HIS A 25 -11.25 -9.08 -18.71
CA HIS A 25 -11.62 -10.31 -18.01
C HIS A 25 -13.05 -10.20 -17.51
N ASP A 26 -13.77 -11.31 -17.56
CA ASP A 26 -15.07 -11.41 -16.93
C ASP A 26 -14.94 -11.27 -15.41
N GLU A 27 -15.72 -10.38 -14.82
CA GLU A 27 -15.60 -10.01 -13.40
C GLU A 27 -15.93 -11.14 -12.43
N PHE A 28 -16.78 -12.10 -12.85
CA PHE A 28 -17.25 -13.18 -11.99
C PHE A 28 -16.38 -14.42 -12.12
N THR A 29 -16.00 -14.77 -13.35
CA THR A 29 -15.25 -16.00 -13.63
C THR A 29 -13.75 -15.78 -13.66
N MET A 30 -13.28 -14.51 -13.72
CA MET A 30 -11.89 -14.12 -13.89
C MET A 30 -11.25 -14.70 -15.16
N LYS A 31 -12.07 -15.15 -16.11
CA LYS A 31 -11.59 -15.65 -17.39
C LYS A 31 -11.43 -14.51 -18.38
N PRO A 32 -10.44 -14.61 -19.29
CA PRO A 32 -10.29 -13.63 -20.35
C PRO A 32 -11.55 -13.52 -21.21
N THR A 33 -11.94 -12.30 -21.54
CA THR A 33 -13.02 -12.04 -22.48
C THR A 33 -12.54 -12.30 -23.89
N LEU A 34 -13.32 -13.03 -24.68
CA LEU A 34 -13.02 -13.32 -26.07
C LEU A 34 -14.03 -12.64 -26.99
N ASP A 35 -13.54 -12.18 -28.14
CA ASP A 35 -14.40 -11.67 -29.22
C ASP A 35 -15.11 -12.83 -29.97
N ALA A 36 -15.94 -12.49 -30.96
CA ALA A 36 -16.64 -13.46 -31.79
C ALA A 36 -15.70 -14.41 -32.57
N ASN A 37 -14.44 -14.07 -32.75
CA ASN A 37 -13.41 -14.87 -33.41
C ASN A 37 -12.55 -15.67 -32.43
N GLY A 38 -12.85 -15.65 -31.15
CA GLY A 38 -12.08 -16.33 -30.09
C GLY A 38 -10.76 -15.64 -29.74
N ARG A 39 -10.59 -14.36 -30.06
CA ARG A 39 -9.39 -13.55 -29.73
C ARG A 39 -9.61 -12.81 -28.42
N LEU A 40 -8.53 -12.58 -27.68
CA LEU A 40 -8.55 -11.77 -26.46
C LEU A 40 -9.00 -10.34 -26.78
N VAL A 41 -9.93 -9.82 -25.99
CA VAL A 41 -10.41 -8.43 -26.10
C VAL A 41 -9.48 -7.53 -25.31
N PRO A 42 -8.78 -6.56 -25.94
CA PRO A 42 -7.97 -5.59 -25.20
C PRO A 42 -8.84 -4.72 -24.28
N ARG A 43 -8.29 -4.24 -23.17
CA ARG A 43 -8.94 -3.20 -22.36
C ARG A 43 -8.98 -1.89 -23.13
N GLU A 44 -10.06 -1.13 -22.96
CA GLU A 44 -10.25 0.14 -23.68
C GLU A 44 -9.37 1.26 -23.10
N ASP A 45 -9.19 1.30 -21.78
CA ASP A 45 -8.39 2.32 -21.11
C ASP A 45 -7.55 1.71 -19.97
N TYR A 46 -6.27 2.00 -19.98
CA TYR A 46 -5.32 1.67 -18.93
C TYR A 46 -4.02 2.47 -19.12
N ARG A 47 -3.22 2.57 -18.06
CA ARG A 47 -1.83 3.02 -18.15
C ARG A 47 -0.91 1.91 -17.69
N ILE A 48 0.21 1.74 -18.38
CA ILE A 48 1.17 0.67 -18.08
C ILE A 48 2.60 1.18 -18.23
N SER A 49 3.46 0.77 -17.32
CA SER A 49 4.89 1.02 -17.35
C SER A 49 5.67 -0.12 -16.74
N THR A 50 6.94 -0.25 -17.14
CA THR A 50 7.87 -1.22 -16.54
C THR A 50 8.98 -0.48 -15.79
N LEU A 51 9.45 -1.08 -14.69
CA LEU A 51 10.53 -0.54 -13.87
C LEU A 51 11.64 -1.60 -13.74
N ASN A 52 12.89 -1.15 -13.84
CA ASN A 52 14.07 -2.00 -13.71
C ASN A 52 14.15 -3.16 -14.72
N CYS A 53 13.48 -3.03 -15.86
CA CYS A 53 13.49 -4.04 -16.93
C CYS A 53 14.48 -3.70 -18.06
N GLY A 54 15.05 -2.47 -18.06
CA GLY A 54 15.81 -1.96 -19.17
C GLY A 54 14.90 -1.73 -20.39
N GLU A 55 15.37 -2.15 -21.56
CA GLU A 55 14.60 -2.10 -22.82
C GLU A 55 13.84 -3.42 -23.09
N GLU A 56 13.81 -4.34 -22.12
CA GLU A 56 13.18 -5.64 -22.30
C GLU A 56 11.77 -5.67 -21.73
N ASP A 57 10.95 -6.55 -22.29
CA ASP A 57 9.66 -6.90 -21.71
C ASP A 57 9.83 -7.41 -20.28
N PHE A 58 8.87 -7.11 -19.41
CA PHE A 58 8.88 -7.56 -18.02
C PHE A 58 9.14 -9.07 -17.88
N ALA A 59 8.49 -9.88 -18.71
CA ALA A 59 8.63 -11.34 -18.66
C ALA A 59 10.07 -11.77 -19.00
N VAL A 60 10.66 -11.21 -20.06
CA VAL A 60 12.02 -11.51 -20.50
C VAL A 60 13.03 -11.10 -19.44
N ALA A 61 12.91 -9.87 -18.93
CA ALA A 61 13.78 -9.34 -17.88
C ALA A 61 13.74 -10.21 -16.60
N CYS A 62 12.54 -10.66 -16.15
CA CYS A 62 12.38 -11.56 -15.02
C CYS A 62 13.02 -12.91 -15.25
N MET A 63 12.80 -13.53 -16.43
CA MET A 63 13.38 -14.82 -16.76
C MET A 63 14.91 -14.76 -16.80
N ARG A 64 15.48 -13.72 -17.40
CA ARG A 64 16.93 -13.52 -17.45
C ARG A 64 17.53 -13.42 -16.04
N SER A 65 16.91 -12.63 -15.15
CA SER A 65 17.38 -12.48 -13.79
C SER A 65 17.30 -13.77 -13.00
N ASN A 66 16.19 -14.50 -13.14
CA ASN A 66 16.01 -15.80 -12.48
C ASN A 66 17.06 -16.83 -12.93
N LEU A 67 17.38 -16.87 -14.22
CA LEU A 67 18.45 -17.71 -14.75
C LEU A 67 19.82 -17.29 -14.22
N ARG A 68 20.13 -15.98 -14.25
CA ARG A 68 21.40 -15.44 -13.75
C ARG A 68 21.68 -15.82 -12.30
N TYR A 69 20.67 -15.82 -11.46
CA TYR A 69 20.82 -16.11 -10.03
C TYR A 69 20.46 -17.55 -9.66
N GLY A 70 20.04 -18.40 -10.62
CA GLY A 70 19.63 -19.77 -10.36
C GLY A 70 18.41 -19.88 -9.43
N LYS A 71 17.49 -18.90 -9.51
CA LYS A 71 16.31 -18.80 -8.64
C LYS A 71 15.01 -19.05 -9.42
N ASN A 72 13.92 -19.27 -8.69
CA ASN A 72 12.58 -19.46 -9.24
C ASN A 72 12.44 -20.64 -10.22
N GLN A 73 13.32 -21.66 -10.08
CA GLN A 73 13.37 -22.84 -10.94
C GLN A 73 12.30 -23.88 -10.57
N LYS A 74 11.95 -23.99 -9.30
CA LYS A 74 11.03 -24.99 -8.80
C LYS A 74 9.57 -24.55 -8.98
N ARG A 75 8.67 -25.52 -9.15
CA ARG A 75 7.23 -25.27 -9.31
C ARG A 75 6.63 -24.55 -8.09
N GLU A 76 7.06 -24.90 -6.89
CA GLU A 76 6.58 -24.36 -5.61
C GLU A 76 7.13 -22.96 -5.29
N ASP A 77 8.16 -22.49 -6.00
CA ASP A 77 8.72 -21.17 -5.80
C ASP A 77 7.69 -20.07 -6.05
N VAL A 78 7.56 -19.11 -5.12
CA VAL A 78 6.90 -17.85 -5.39
C VAL A 78 7.77 -17.06 -6.38
N LYS A 79 7.24 -16.74 -7.53
CA LYS A 79 7.93 -16.11 -8.66
C LYS A 79 7.66 -14.63 -8.78
N SER A 80 6.46 -14.21 -8.44
CA SER A 80 6.07 -12.81 -8.44
C SER A 80 5.15 -12.48 -7.27
N HIS A 81 5.11 -11.19 -6.92
CA HIS A 81 4.16 -10.63 -5.97
C HIS A 81 3.35 -9.56 -6.68
N HIS A 82 2.05 -9.60 -6.49
CA HIS A 82 1.10 -8.66 -7.07
C HIS A 82 0.46 -7.85 -5.95
N TYR A 83 0.69 -6.56 -5.95
CA TYR A 83 0.08 -5.59 -5.04
C TYR A 83 -0.98 -4.79 -5.79
N ILE A 84 -2.06 -4.47 -5.12
CA ILE A 84 -3.16 -3.69 -5.70
C ILE A 84 -3.49 -2.56 -4.73
N ILE A 85 -3.38 -1.33 -5.20
CA ILE A 85 -3.81 -0.12 -4.49
C ILE A 85 -5.09 0.35 -5.17
N SER A 86 -6.23 0.28 -4.49
CA SER A 86 -7.48 0.85 -5.01
C SER A 86 -7.76 2.15 -4.26
N PHE A 87 -8.04 3.21 -5.00
CA PHE A 87 -8.38 4.51 -4.44
C PHE A 87 -9.87 4.62 -4.09
N ASP A 88 -10.23 5.58 -3.27
CA ASP A 88 -11.65 5.81 -2.94
C ASP A 88 -12.39 6.36 -4.18
N PRO A 89 -13.60 5.89 -4.49
CA PRO A 89 -14.39 6.44 -5.60
C PRO A 89 -14.63 7.95 -5.51
N ARG A 90 -14.64 8.49 -4.29
CA ARG A 90 -14.77 9.94 -4.05
C ARG A 90 -13.60 10.76 -4.59
N ASP A 91 -12.44 10.12 -4.79
CA ASP A 91 -11.26 10.77 -5.37
C ASP A 91 -11.26 10.74 -6.90
N GLY A 92 -12.27 10.15 -7.54
CA GLY A 92 -12.37 9.97 -8.98
C GLY A 92 -12.14 11.24 -9.82
N PRO A 93 -12.25 11.16 -11.14
CA PRO A 93 -11.84 12.26 -12.04
C PRO A 93 -12.46 13.62 -11.69
N ASP A 94 -13.70 13.62 -11.21
CA ASP A 94 -14.41 14.87 -10.79
C ASP A 94 -13.79 15.52 -9.55
N ASN A 95 -13.03 14.77 -8.76
CA ASN A 95 -12.36 15.24 -7.54
C ASN A 95 -10.81 15.23 -7.68
N GLY A 96 -10.30 15.10 -8.90
CA GLY A 96 -8.92 15.36 -9.25
C GLY A 96 -7.97 14.16 -9.30
N LEU A 97 -8.43 12.93 -9.01
CA LEU A 97 -7.64 11.72 -9.25
C LEU A 97 -7.92 11.22 -10.68
N THR A 98 -6.97 11.46 -11.58
CA THR A 98 -6.98 10.91 -12.93
C THR A 98 -6.24 9.56 -12.98
N VAL A 99 -6.45 8.80 -14.06
CA VAL A 99 -5.71 7.54 -14.30
C VAL A 99 -4.21 7.79 -14.38
N ASP A 100 -3.80 8.90 -15.01
CA ASP A 100 -2.39 9.28 -15.12
C ASP A 100 -1.77 9.61 -13.75
N LYS A 101 -2.47 10.39 -12.92
CA LYS A 101 -2.03 10.69 -11.56
C LYS A 101 -1.96 9.43 -10.69
N ALA A 102 -2.90 8.52 -10.83
CA ALA A 102 -2.88 7.24 -10.12
C ALA A 102 -1.70 6.36 -10.58
N GLN A 103 -1.37 6.36 -11.89
CA GLN A 103 -0.19 5.68 -12.42
C GLN A 103 1.10 6.24 -11.81
N GLU A 104 1.26 7.56 -11.76
CA GLU A 104 2.41 8.22 -11.13
C GLU A 104 2.56 7.83 -9.65
N LEU A 105 1.45 7.82 -8.91
CA LEU A 105 1.45 7.39 -7.51
C LEU A 105 1.84 5.92 -7.35
N GLY A 106 1.33 5.04 -8.22
CA GLY A 106 1.68 3.63 -8.23
C GLY A 106 3.16 3.38 -8.57
N GLU A 107 3.70 4.09 -9.55
CA GLU A 107 5.10 4.02 -9.90
C GLU A 107 6.01 4.54 -8.77
N ARG A 108 5.63 5.66 -8.16
CA ARG A 108 6.34 6.20 -6.99
C ARG A 108 6.38 5.19 -5.86
N PHE A 109 5.22 4.63 -5.51
CA PHE A 109 5.13 3.58 -4.48
C PHE A 109 6.02 2.38 -4.82
N CYS A 110 6.00 1.94 -6.07
CA CYS A 110 6.82 0.82 -6.53
C CYS A 110 8.32 1.11 -6.40
N ARG A 111 8.78 2.31 -6.80
CA ARG A 111 10.19 2.70 -6.70
C ARG A 111 10.65 2.81 -5.25
N GLU A 112 9.82 3.33 -4.36
CA GLU A 112 10.15 3.53 -2.95
C GLU A 112 10.12 2.22 -2.16
N GLN A 113 9.10 1.38 -2.39
CA GLN A 113 8.89 0.19 -1.58
C GLN A 113 9.55 -1.08 -2.15
N PHE A 114 9.72 -1.15 -3.47
CA PHE A 114 10.30 -2.31 -4.14
C PHE A 114 11.53 -1.96 -4.98
N PRO A 115 12.51 -1.19 -4.45
CA PRO A 115 13.69 -0.84 -5.22
C PRO A 115 14.43 -2.10 -5.65
N SER A 116 14.98 -2.04 -6.88
CA SER A 116 15.75 -3.15 -7.49
C SER A 116 14.95 -4.47 -7.68
N HIS A 117 13.64 -4.40 -7.71
CA HIS A 117 12.80 -5.43 -8.29
C HIS A 117 12.39 -5.00 -9.70
N GLN A 118 12.40 -5.93 -10.65
CA GLN A 118 11.74 -5.74 -11.93
C GLN A 118 10.24 -5.71 -11.69
N ALA A 119 9.57 -4.73 -12.25
CA ALA A 119 8.15 -4.53 -12.00
C ALA A 119 7.41 -4.09 -13.26
N ILE A 120 6.12 -4.40 -13.30
CA ILE A 120 5.13 -3.84 -14.18
C ILE A 120 4.07 -3.13 -13.33
N VAL A 121 3.79 -1.88 -13.64
CA VAL A 121 2.79 -1.05 -12.97
C VAL A 121 1.71 -0.73 -13.97
N CYS A 122 0.46 -1.04 -13.64
CA CYS A 122 -0.66 -0.82 -14.53
C CYS A 122 -1.85 -0.25 -13.75
N THR A 123 -2.43 0.83 -14.27
CA THR A 123 -3.59 1.49 -13.67
C THR A 123 -4.81 1.27 -14.54
N HIS A 124 -5.92 0.88 -13.90
CA HIS A 124 -7.22 0.73 -14.52
C HIS A 124 -8.21 1.74 -13.94
N PRO A 125 -9.09 2.35 -14.77
CA PRO A 125 -10.14 3.25 -14.32
C PRO A 125 -11.36 2.51 -13.78
N ASP A 126 -11.54 1.24 -14.19
CA ASP A 126 -12.69 0.38 -13.91
C ASP A 126 -12.45 -0.43 -12.62
N GLY A 127 -13.20 -0.17 -11.58
CA GLY A 127 -13.20 -1.02 -10.38
C GLY A 127 -14.06 -2.27 -10.60
N HIS A 128 -13.80 -3.35 -9.85
CA HIS A 128 -14.68 -4.52 -9.79
C HIS A 128 -16.13 -4.10 -9.54
N ASN A 129 -17.08 -4.75 -10.20
CA ASN A 129 -18.53 -4.49 -10.13
C ASN A 129 -18.91 -3.06 -10.53
N GLN A 130 -18.26 -2.51 -11.53
CA GLN A 130 -18.54 -1.14 -12.03
C GLN A 130 -18.49 -0.09 -10.91
N SER A 131 -17.66 -0.34 -9.88
CA SER A 131 -17.53 0.55 -8.74
C SER A 131 -16.86 1.88 -9.07
N GLY A 132 -16.29 2.03 -10.27
CA GLY A 132 -15.60 3.25 -10.71
C GLY A 132 -14.32 3.59 -9.93
N ASN A 133 -13.79 2.63 -9.18
CA ASN A 133 -12.57 2.86 -8.41
C ASN A 133 -11.35 2.76 -9.32
N ILE A 134 -10.61 3.85 -9.46
CA ILE A 134 -9.28 3.78 -10.05
C ILE A 134 -8.41 2.89 -9.17
N HIS A 135 -7.70 1.95 -9.77
CA HIS A 135 -6.82 1.05 -9.04
C HIS A 135 -5.53 0.75 -9.80
N VAL A 136 -4.46 0.63 -9.03
CA VAL A 136 -3.11 0.38 -9.55
C VAL A 136 -2.69 -1.03 -9.18
N HIS A 137 -2.29 -1.77 -10.19
CA HIS A 137 -1.65 -3.06 -10.09
C HIS A 137 -0.13 -2.89 -10.14
N ILE A 138 0.58 -3.46 -9.18
CA ILE A 138 2.05 -3.48 -9.13
C ILE A 138 2.46 -4.94 -9.07
N VAL A 139 3.01 -5.48 -10.14
CA VAL A 139 3.53 -6.85 -10.17
C VAL A 139 5.04 -6.80 -10.18
N ILE A 140 5.67 -7.35 -9.17
CA ILE A 140 7.13 -7.41 -9.05
C ILE A 140 7.66 -8.82 -9.24
N ASN A 141 8.82 -8.97 -9.86
CA ASN A 141 9.60 -10.20 -9.76
C ASN A 141 9.95 -10.44 -8.29
N SER A 142 9.77 -11.64 -7.79
CA SER A 142 10.16 -11.97 -6.40
C SER A 142 11.65 -11.77 -6.14
N LEU A 143 12.47 -11.75 -7.18
CA LEU A 143 13.92 -11.65 -7.08
C LEU A 143 14.40 -10.20 -7.15
N ARG A 144 15.29 -9.83 -6.24
CA ARG A 144 16.01 -8.56 -6.26
C ARG A 144 17.21 -8.65 -7.20
N ILE A 145 17.40 -7.66 -8.06
CA ILE A 145 18.47 -7.65 -9.07
C ILE A 145 19.73 -6.90 -8.65
N GLU A 146 19.62 -5.99 -7.66
CA GLU A 146 20.74 -5.21 -7.12
C GLU A 146 20.71 -5.17 -5.60
N ASN A 147 21.83 -4.81 -4.97
CA ASN A 147 21.87 -4.57 -3.54
C ASN A 147 21.17 -3.25 -3.20
N VAL A 148 20.44 -3.25 -2.12
CA VAL A 148 19.75 -2.05 -1.60
C VAL A 148 20.08 -1.83 -0.12
N PRO A 149 19.85 -0.63 0.42
CA PRO A 149 19.89 -0.40 1.87
C PRO A 149 18.85 -1.28 2.57
N LEU A 150 19.04 -1.49 3.88
CA LEU A 150 18.03 -2.15 4.70
C LEU A 150 16.77 -1.24 4.78
N LEU A 151 15.68 -1.69 4.20
CA LEU A 151 14.41 -0.97 4.22
C LEU A 151 13.63 -1.30 5.50
N PRO A 152 12.72 -0.41 5.97
CA PRO A 152 12.04 -0.56 7.25
C PRO A 152 11.25 -1.87 7.42
N TYR A 153 10.71 -2.41 6.33
CA TYR A 153 9.96 -3.67 6.35
C TYR A 153 10.83 -4.93 6.32
N MET A 154 12.13 -4.79 6.09
CA MET A 154 13.06 -5.92 6.03
C MET A 154 13.50 -6.32 7.44
N ASP A 155 13.25 -7.56 7.81
CA ASP A 155 13.62 -8.11 9.11
C ASP A 155 15.00 -8.79 9.10
N ARG A 156 15.59 -9.01 7.93
CA ARG A 156 16.89 -9.67 7.78
C ARG A 156 17.85 -8.88 6.88
N PRO A 157 19.09 -8.67 7.30
CA PRO A 157 20.11 -8.02 6.45
C PRO A 157 20.35 -8.74 5.11
N ALA A 158 20.14 -10.07 5.06
CA ALA A 158 20.25 -10.83 3.82
C ALA A 158 19.26 -10.41 2.75
N ASP A 159 18.09 -9.88 3.13
CA ASP A 159 17.04 -9.47 2.19
C ASP A 159 17.43 -8.23 1.36
N THR A 160 18.52 -7.55 1.72
CA THR A 160 19.08 -6.41 0.98
C THR A 160 19.91 -6.81 -0.25
N LYS A 161 20.26 -8.08 -0.39
CA LYS A 161 21.23 -8.52 -1.39
C LYS A 161 20.57 -8.86 -2.73
N ALA A 162 21.29 -8.59 -3.81
CA ALA A 162 20.95 -9.11 -5.13
C ALA A 162 20.86 -10.65 -5.09
N GLY A 163 19.91 -11.21 -5.84
CA GLY A 163 19.61 -12.63 -5.83
C GLY A 163 18.78 -13.12 -4.64
N CYS A 164 18.43 -12.25 -3.68
CA CYS A 164 17.49 -12.59 -2.61
C CYS A 164 16.04 -12.36 -3.04
N LYS A 165 15.16 -13.20 -2.52
CA LYS A 165 13.72 -13.12 -2.79
C LYS A 165 13.05 -12.10 -1.87
N HIS A 166 12.10 -11.37 -2.41
CA HIS A 166 11.18 -10.55 -1.65
C HIS A 166 10.39 -11.38 -0.63
N ARG A 167 10.25 -10.85 0.56
CA ARG A 167 9.45 -11.44 1.64
C ARG A 167 8.33 -10.48 2.03
N CYS A 168 7.12 -11.00 1.98
CA CYS A 168 5.95 -10.27 2.43
C CYS A 168 5.45 -10.92 3.73
N THR A 169 5.94 -10.42 4.86
CA THR A 169 5.49 -10.79 6.21
C THR A 169 4.30 -9.94 6.62
N ASP A 170 3.60 -10.32 7.70
CA ASP A 170 2.50 -9.50 8.24
C ASP A 170 2.97 -8.09 8.60
N ALA A 171 4.16 -7.97 9.22
CA ALA A 171 4.76 -6.67 9.52
C ALA A 171 5.09 -5.86 8.25
N ALA A 172 5.56 -6.51 7.19
CA ALA A 172 5.77 -5.87 5.90
C ALA A 172 4.45 -5.39 5.30
N MET A 173 3.38 -6.17 5.41
CA MET A 173 2.05 -5.76 4.94
C MET A 173 1.48 -4.57 5.71
N GLU A 174 1.66 -4.51 7.02
CA GLU A 174 1.27 -3.34 7.83
C GLU A 174 2.07 -2.10 7.41
N TYR A 175 3.37 -2.25 7.19
CA TYR A 175 4.22 -1.19 6.69
C TYR A 175 3.76 -0.68 5.32
N PHE A 176 3.54 -1.57 4.33
CA PHE A 176 3.09 -1.16 3.00
C PHE A 176 1.71 -0.49 3.02
N LYS A 177 0.81 -0.93 3.88
CA LYS A 177 -0.48 -0.25 4.08
C LYS A 177 -0.30 1.16 4.64
N SER A 178 0.60 1.34 5.61
CA SER A 178 0.92 2.65 6.16
C SER A 178 1.52 3.58 5.11
N GLU A 179 2.45 3.08 4.29
CA GLU A 179 3.05 3.85 3.20
C GLU A 179 2.01 4.23 2.12
N ALA A 180 1.09 3.31 1.78
CA ALA A 180 0.00 3.62 0.85
C ALA A 180 -0.95 4.69 1.41
N MET A 181 -1.23 4.66 2.72
CA MET A 181 -2.00 5.72 3.38
C MET A 181 -1.26 7.06 3.36
N GLY A 182 0.06 7.05 3.64
CA GLY A 182 0.92 8.22 3.54
C GLY A 182 0.93 8.84 2.14
N LEU A 183 1.06 8.01 1.12
CA LEU A 183 1.01 8.41 -0.28
C LEU A 183 -0.31 9.09 -0.65
N CYS A 184 -1.45 8.53 -0.22
CA CYS A 184 -2.76 9.12 -0.42
C CYS A 184 -2.90 10.46 0.32
N HIS A 185 -2.38 10.56 1.54
CA HIS A 185 -2.39 11.78 2.32
C HIS A 185 -1.61 12.91 1.64
N GLU A 186 -0.38 12.63 1.19
CA GLU A 186 0.46 13.58 0.47
C GLU A 186 -0.18 14.06 -0.84
N ALA A 187 -0.91 13.17 -1.51
CA ALA A 187 -1.63 13.49 -2.74
C ALA A 187 -2.98 14.23 -2.50
N GLY A 188 -3.37 14.47 -1.25
CA GLY A 188 -4.63 15.12 -0.90
C GLY A 188 -5.87 14.26 -1.15
N LEU A 189 -5.71 12.93 -1.19
CA LEU A 189 -6.78 11.97 -1.44
C LEU A 189 -7.48 11.55 -0.14
N HIS A 190 -8.68 10.98 -0.27
CA HIS A 190 -9.44 10.49 0.87
C HIS A 190 -8.71 9.39 1.63
N GLN A 191 -8.59 9.61 2.93
CA GLN A 191 -7.92 8.68 3.82
C GLN A 191 -8.83 7.51 4.19
N ILE A 192 -8.25 6.30 4.17
CA ILE A 192 -8.89 5.08 4.63
C ILE A 192 -7.94 4.40 5.59
N ASP A 193 -8.46 4.01 6.74
CA ASP A 193 -7.68 3.24 7.70
C ASP A 193 -7.55 1.79 7.20
N LEU A 194 -6.41 1.47 6.62
CA LEU A 194 -6.07 0.14 6.11
C LEU A 194 -5.56 -0.80 7.22
N LEU A 195 -5.24 -0.27 8.40
CA LEU A 195 -4.66 -1.02 9.52
C LEU A 195 -5.73 -1.51 10.48
N ASN A 196 -6.75 -0.69 10.73
CA ASN A 196 -7.87 -1.07 11.58
C ASN A 196 -9.04 -1.46 10.68
N GLY A 197 -9.30 -2.75 10.51
CA GLY A 197 -10.41 -3.26 9.69
C GLY A 197 -11.74 -2.59 10.04
N SER A 198 -12.76 -2.77 9.21
CA SER A 198 -14.04 -2.07 9.11
C SER A 198 -14.90 -1.87 10.39
N ALA A 199 -14.42 -2.25 11.57
CA ALA A 199 -15.14 -2.13 12.83
C ALA A 199 -15.04 -0.76 13.53
N ASN A 200 -14.07 0.09 13.20
CA ASN A 200 -13.91 1.41 13.81
C ASN A 200 -13.52 2.50 12.81
N ARG A 201 -14.53 3.15 12.22
CA ARG A 201 -14.38 4.36 11.38
C ARG A 201 -14.12 5.61 12.24
N VAL A 202 -13.11 5.62 13.05
CA VAL A 202 -12.62 6.86 13.65
C VAL A 202 -11.22 7.10 13.08
N MET A 203 -11.13 8.12 12.24
CA MET A 203 -9.90 8.59 11.63
C MET A 203 -8.88 8.91 12.73
N ARG A 204 -7.96 8.00 13.02
CA ARG A 204 -6.72 8.36 13.73
C ARG A 204 -5.71 8.77 12.67
N ILE A 205 -5.46 10.06 12.58
CA ILE A 205 -4.30 10.58 11.86
C ILE A 205 -3.07 10.07 12.62
N ILE A 206 -2.47 9.00 12.12
CA ILE A 206 -1.14 8.60 12.57
C ILE A 206 -0.17 9.53 11.86
N PHE A 207 0.26 10.57 12.56
CA PHE A 207 1.34 11.44 12.11
C PHE A 207 2.60 10.59 12.08
N VAL A 208 2.97 10.06 10.93
CA VAL A 208 4.32 9.55 10.69
C VAL A 208 5.17 10.77 10.38
N PRO A 209 6.15 11.14 11.24
CA PRO A 209 7.02 12.27 10.92
C PRO A 209 7.71 11.99 9.59
N SER A 210 7.55 12.89 8.63
CA SER A 210 8.31 12.85 7.39
C SER A 210 9.81 12.88 7.75
N TRP A 211 10.50 11.82 7.44
CA TRP A 211 11.95 11.75 7.59
C TRP A 211 12.58 12.66 6.55
N SER A 212 13.02 13.83 6.99
CA SER A 212 13.91 14.66 6.19
C SER A 212 15.17 13.85 5.86
N LYS A 213 15.55 13.84 4.59
CA LYS A 213 16.78 13.21 4.08
C LYS A 213 18.02 13.89 4.65
N SER A 214 18.35 13.66 5.91
CA SER A 214 19.63 13.97 6.51
C SER A 214 20.26 12.68 7.00
N SER A 215 21.43 12.40 6.46
CA SER A 215 22.30 11.27 6.71
C SER A 215 22.50 10.99 8.20
N GLY A 216 22.05 9.83 8.67
CA GLY A 216 22.32 9.32 10.00
C GLY A 216 21.27 8.31 10.45
N TYR A 217 21.59 7.01 10.36
CA TYR A 217 20.72 5.95 10.86
C TYR A 217 20.62 6.00 12.38
N PRO A 218 19.43 6.14 12.99
CA PRO A 218 19.28 5.90 14.42
C PRO A 218 19.25 4.40 14.71
N ALA A 219 19.80 4.03 15.85
CA ALA A 219 19.77 2.67 16.39
C ALA A 219 18.33 2.12 16.47
N LYS A 220 18.21 0.78 16.29
CA LYS A 220 16.95 0.03 16.43
C LYS A 220 16.12 0.58 17.60
N PRO A 221 14.82 0.91 17.42
CA PRO A 221 13.96 1.16 18.55
C PRO A 221 13.87 -0.14 19.36
N ARG A 222 14.21 -0.07 20.65
CA ARG A 222 13.91 -1.13 21.60
C ARG A 222 12.40 -1.33 21.56
N SER A 223 11.94 -2.58 21.53
CA SER A 223 10.54 -2.93 21.66
C SER A 223 9.97 -2.23 22.90
N VAL A 224 9.20 -1.17 22.65
CA VAL A 224 8.43 -0.54 23.73
C VAL A 224 7.21 -1.40 23.93
N ASP A 225 7.08 -1.95 25.13
CA ASP A 225 5.88 -2.67 25.54
C ASP A 225 4.68 -1.70 25.47
N ILE A 226 3.90 -1.82 24.42
CA ILE A 226 2.75 -0.97 24.13
C ILE A 226 1.69 -1.08 25.24
N ARG A 227 1.65 -2.18 25.99
CA ARG A 227 0.71 -2.36 27.11
C ARG A 227 0.96 -1.39 28.26
N SER A 228 2.23 -1.08 28.56
CA SER A 228 2.56 -0.12 29.65
C SER A 228 2.31 1.34 29.26
N GLY A 229 2.36 1.67 27.98
CA GLY A 229 2.00 3.00 27.46
C GLY A 229 0.50 3.30 27.53
N TRP A 230 -0.33 2.30 27.26
CA TRP A 230 -1.79 2.42 27.32
C TRP A 230 -2.33 2.63 28.75
N GLN A 231 -1.75 2.01 29.74
CA GLN A 231 -2.16 2.23 31.13
C GLN A 231 -1.82 3.64 31.62
N ARG A 232 -0.68 4.21 31.20
CA ARG A 232 -0.31 5.60 31.53
C ARG A 232 -1.18 6.64 30.82
N LEU A 233 -1.61 6.38 29.58
CA LEU A 233 -2.54 7.27 28.87
C LEU A 233 -3.94 7.21 29.45
N LYS A 234 -4.40 6.03 29.88
CA LYS A 234 -5.71 5.87 30.53
C LYS A 234 -5.81 6.63 31.86
N SER A 235 -4.77 6.53 32.69
CA SER A 235 -4.71 7.29 33.95
C SER A 235 -4.62 8.81 33.73
N GLY A 236 -3.94 9.27 32.68
CA GLY A 236 -3.90 10.69 32.28
C GLY A 236 -5.26 11.22 31.82
N TRP A 237 -6.04 10.45 31.09
CA TRP A 237 -7.39 10.81 30.65
C TRP A 237 -8.39 10.86 31.80
N GLU A 238 -8.33 9.91 32.71
CA GLU A 238 -9.19 9.90 33.91
C GLU A 238 -8.92 11.12 34.80
N SER A 239 -7.65 11.52 34.95
CA SER A 239 -7.27 12.73 35.67
C SER A 239 -7.76 14.00 34.98
N LEU A 240 -7.71 14.10 33.66
CA LEU A 240 -8.21 15.23 32.89
C LEU A 240 -9.74 15.34 32.95
N THR A 241 -10.45 14.22 32.93
CA THR A 241 -11.92 14.19 33.03
C THR A 241 -12.39 14.63 34.41
N VAL A 242 -11.66 14.24 35.45
CA VAL A 242 -11.94 14.68 36.85
C VAL A 242 -11.67 16.17 36.99
N CYS A 243 -10.58 16.71 36.45
CA CYS A 243 -10.29 18.16 36.49
C CYS A 243 -11.32 18.99 35.71
N LEU A 244 -11.73 18.56 34.52
CA LEU A 244 -12.77 19.26 33.74
C LEU A 244 -14.13 19.23 34.44
N SER A 245 -14.50 18.13 35.06
CA SER A 245 -15.76 18.02 35.80
C SER A 245 -15.77 18.82 37.10
N ALA A 246 -14.61 19.01 37.74
CA ALA A 246 -14.46 19.90 38.90
C ALA A 246 -14.52 21.39 38.46
N PHE A 247 -13.86 21.76 37.37
CA PHE A 247 -13.88 23.11 36.81
C PHE A 247 -15.29 23.56 36.39
N MET A 248 -16.03 22.65 35.72
CA MET A 248 -17.42 22.92 35.31
C MET A 248 -18.37 23.09 36.52
N ARG A 249 -18.16 22.31 37.58
CA ARG A 249 -18.95 22.47 38.83
C ARG A 249 -18.69 23.78 39.55
N THR A 250 -17.46 24.28 39.51
CA THR A 250 -17.07 25.55 40.12
C THR A 250 -17.67 26.73 39.34
N MET A 251 -17.62 26.67 38.00
CA MET A 251 -18.25 27.70 37.14
C MET A 251 -19.77 27.76 37.32
N TRP A 252 -20.44 26.61 37.49
CA TRP A 252 -21.91 26.56 37.67
C TRP A 252 -22.36 27.08 39.02
N ARG A 253 -21.58 26.90 40.08
CA ARG A 253 -21.87 27.51 41.42
C ARG A 253 -21.67 29.02 41.42
N GLY A 254 -20.67 29.51 40.71
CA GLY A 254 -20.47 31.00 40.56
C GLY A 254 -21.61 31.68 39.84
N ALA A 255 -22.14 31.06 38.78
CA ALA A 255 -23.28 31.61 38.02
C ALA A 255 -24.60 31.56 38.77
N SER A 256 -24.77 30.64 39.73
CA SER A 256 -25.96 30.53 40.57
C SER A 256 -26.03 31.60 41.70
N GLN A 257 -24.85 32.03 42.19
CA GLN A 257 -24.79 33.10 43.24
C GLN A 257 -25.00 34.51 42.66
N MET A 258 -24.74 34.73 41.35
CA MET A 258 -25.01 36.00 40.71
C MET A 258 -26.48 36.25 40.37
N LYS A 259 -27.34 35.23 40.42
CA LYS A 259 -28.80 35.36 40.18
C LYS A 259 -29.63 35.60 41.45
N SER A 260 -29.01 35.55 42.63
CA SER A 260 -29.70 35.78 43.88
C SER A 260 -29.41 37.17 44.52
N SER A 261 -28.73 38.07 43.77
CA SER A 261 -28.40 39.41 44.21
C SER A 261 -28.82 40.51 43.19
N LEU A 262 -29.93 40.25 42.47
CA LEU A 262 -30.65 41.25 41.71
C LEU A 262 -32.13 41.23 42.09
#